data_c8a813eba0d65e072426699360154c45
#
_entry.id   c8a813eba0d65e072426699360154c45
#
_cell.length_a   1.000
_cell.length_b   1.000
_cell.length_c   1.000
_cell.angle_alpha   90.00
_cell.angle_beta   90.00
_cell.angle_gamma   90.00
#
_symmetry.space_group_name_H-M   'P 1'
#
loop_
_entity.id
_entity.type
_entity.pdbx_description
1 polymer ?
#
loop_
_entity_poly.entity_id
_entity_poly.type
_entity_poly.pdbx_seq_one_letter_code
_entity_poly.pdbx_strand_id
1 'polypeptide(L)'
;MRVCLLTTQDLDADPFPSDDWPCDPRPFLPEADWHVETLVKKSSVEVVSRLIEKGCYDLFFNLCDGAADQDVPGIEVVETLERLGVAFTGATSNYYEPTREEMKEACRKEGIATPAAVLARNEEDVERAAGTLRFPLFVKHHNSYASVDLSRNSRVHSRAGLQQQAQKIISRYGAALIEEYIEGIECTVLVAENPEDPERPVSYLPMQYRFPNGEEFKHEDLKWVDYDALSSFPVEDPVLADRLREEAGRFFVALGGASFGRCDVRVDAGGTPFFLEINPNCGVYYPPTDPGSADLCLMQDPAGHEGFTRQLVRAAFARQERSWPE
;
A
#
# COMPACT_ATOMS: atom_id res chain seq x y z
N MET A 1 -23.88 -14.56 -6.59
CA MET A 1 -23.42 -13.16 -6.60
C MET A 1 -22.69 -12.90 -7.90
N ARG A 2 -23.08 -11.86 -8.64
CA ARG A 2 -22.40 -11.46 -9.89
C ARG A 2 -21.41 -10.36 -9.59
N VAL A 3 -20.14 -10.62 -9.90
CA VAL A 3 -19.01 -9.72 -9.58
C VAL A 3 -18.38 -9.22 -10.88
N CYS A 4 -18.22 -7.92 -11.00
CA CYS A 4 -17.41 -7.32 -12.05
C CYS A 4 -16.00 -7.05 -11.50
N LEU A 5 -15.01 -7.78 -11.99
CA LEU A 5 -13.60 -7.52 -11.69
C LEU A 5 -13.09 -6.42 -12.62
N LEU A 6 -12.72 -5.30 -12.04
CA LEU A 6 -12.09 -4.17 -12.75
C LEU A 6 -10.57 -4.30 -12.59
N THR A 7 -9.87 -4.43 -13.68
CA THR A 7 -8.41 -4.61 -13.70
C THR A 7 -7.77 -3.82 -14.84
N THR A 8 -6.48 -3.62 -14.77
CA THR A 8 -5.66 -3.06 -15.84
C THR A 8 -4.90 -4.14 -16.62
N GLN A 9 -5.03 -5.40 -16.20
CA GLN A 9 -4.35 -6.58 -16.74
C GLN A 9 -5.33 -7.47 -17.50
N ASP A 10 -4.89 -8.04 -18.61
CA ASP A 10 -5.62 -9.11 -19.32
C ASP A 10 -5.32 -10.45 -18.64
N LEU A 11 -6.13 -10.84 -17.67
CA LEU A 11 -5.93 -12.07 -16.89
C LEU A 11 -6.10 -13.37 -17.70
N ASP A 12 -6.66 -13.29 -18.89
CA ASP A 12 -6.89 -14.44 -19.78
C ASP A 12 -5.85 -14.49 -20.93
N ALA A 13 -4.86 -13.58 -20.93
CA ALA A 13 -3.78 -13.59 -21.92
C ALA A 13 -2.89 -14.83 -21.78
N ASP A 14 -2.54 -15.45 -22.93
CA ASP A 14 -1.63 -16.62 -22.99
C ASP A 14 -0.65 -16.44 -24.18
N PRO A 15 0.67 -16.30 -23.97
CA PRO A 15 1.32 -16.18 -22.66
C PRO A 15 1.02 -14.84 -21.97
N PHE A 16 0.99 -14.87 -20.63
CA PHE A 16 0.89 -13.65 -19.84
C PHE A 16 2.17 -12.81 -20.02
N PRO A 17 2.08 -11.47 -20.16
CA PRO A 17 3.26 -10.62 -20.27
C PRO A 17 4.20 -10.81 -19.07
N SER A 18 5.50 -10.97 -19.32
CA SER A 18 6.50 -11.32 -18.30
C SER A 18 6.77 -10.20 -17.28
N ASP A 19 6.41 -8.98 -17.62
CA ASP A 19 6.56 -7.75 -16.82
C ASP A 19 5.24 -7.31 -16.17
N ASP A 20 4.16 -8.08 -16.35
CA ASP A 20 2.85 -7.84 -15.78
C ASP A 20 2.46 -9.01 -14.85
N TRP A 21 2.10 -8.72 -13.59
CA TRP A 21 1.82 -9.75 -12.59
C TRP A 21 0.32 -9.99 -12.49
N PRO A 22 -0.16 -11.22 -12.70
CA PRO A 22 -1.59 -11.52 -12.69
C PRO A 22 -2.14 -11.57 -11.26
N CYS A 23 -2.63 -10.44 -10.75
CA CYS A 23 -3.38 -10.40 -9.50
C CYS A 23 -4.80 -10.93 -9.74
N ASP A 24 -5.07 -12.19 -9.42
CA ASP A 24 -6.36 -12.84 -9.68
C ASP A 24 -7.09 -13.25 -8.39
N PRO A 25 -8.17 -12.54 -7.96
CA PRO A 25 -8.96 -12.90 -6.79
C PRO A 25 -9.96 -14.04 -7.03
N ARG A 26 -10.24 -14.41 -8.29
CA ARG A 26 -11.30 -15.36 -8.66
C ARG A 26 -11.19 -16.73 -7.98
N PRO A 27 -9.99 -17.33 -7.82
CA PRO A 27 -9.84 -18.61 -7.13
C PRO A 27 -10.27 -18.59 -5.66
N PHE A 28 -10.31 -17.41 -5.02
CA PHE A 28 -10.64 -17.25 -3.60
C PHE A 28 -12.11 -16.91 -3.33
N LEU A 29 -12.92 -16.83 -4.41
CA LEU A 29 -14.37 -16.70 -4.33
C LEU A 29 -15.01 -17.48 -5.51
N PRO A 30 -14.84 -18.82 -5.52
CA PRO A 30 -15.21 -19.66 -6.68
C PRO A 30 -16.71 -19.76 -6.93
N GLU A 31 -17.56 -19.44 -5.93
CA GLU A 31 -19.00 -19.43 -6.07
C GLU A 31 -19.55 -18.15 -6.74
N ALA A 32 -18.73 -17.14 -6.96
CA ALA A 32 -19.14 -15.92 -7.66
C ALA A 32 -19.17 -16.14 -9.18
N ASP A 33 -20.13 -15.47 -9.82
CA ASP A 33 -20.19 -15.35 -11.28
C ASP A 33 -19.38 -14.12 -11.70
N TRP A 34 -18.17 -14.37 -12.19
CA TRP A 34 -17.19 -13.33 -12.49
C TRP A 34 -17.30 -12.85 -13.93
N HIS A 35 -17.30 -11.54 -14.08
CA HIS A 35 -17.02 -10.84 -15.33
C HIS A 35 -15.76 -10.02 -15.17
N VAL A 36 -14.79 -10.18 -16.06
CA VAL A 36 -13.54 -9.41 -16.06
C VAL A 36 -13.67 -8.27 -17.08
N GLU A 37 -13.38 -7.05 -16.64
CA GLU A 37 -13.29 -5.88 -17.51
C GLU A 37 -11.90 -5.26 -17.37
N THR A 38 -11.14 -5.31 -18.45
CA THR A 38 -9.82 -4.66 -18.51
C THR A 38 -10.00 -3.20 -18.90
N LEU A 39 -9.56 -2.30 -18.02
CA LEU A 39 -9.75 -0.86 -18.18
C LEU A 39 -8.51 -0.17 -18.74
N VAL A 40 -8.76 0.90 -19.50
CA VAL A 40 -7.76 1.86 -19.94
C VAL A 40 -8.16 3.25 -19.41
N LYS A 41 -7.23 4.01 -18.83
CA LYS A 41 -7.52 5.28 -18.12
C LYS A 41 -8.43 6.21 -18.92
N LYS A 42 -8.13 6.41 -20.20
CA LYS A 42 -8.85 7.35 -21.07
C LYS A 42 -10.37 7.06 -21.18
N SER A 43 -10.79 5.80 -21.03
CA SER A 43 -12.18 5.37 -21.17
C SER A 43 -12.76 4.76 -19.90
N SER A 44 -12.00 4.68 -18.80
CA SER A 44 -12.39 3.98 -17.58
C SER A 44 -13.72 4.49 -17.01
N VAL A 45 -13.91 5.79 -16.91
CA VAL A 45 -15.16 6.42 -16.40
C VAL A 45 -16.38 6.05 -17.26
N GLU A 46 -16.26 6.09 -18.58
CA GLU A 46 -17.35 5.73 -19.50
C GLU A 46 -17.69 4.24 -19.40
N VAL A 47 -16.66 3.39 -19.39
CA VAL A 47 -16.84 1.94 -19.32
C VAL A 47 -17.50 1.54 -18.01
N VAL A 48 -16.98 2.02 -16.87
CA VAL A 48 -17.53 1.73 -15.54
C VAL A 48 -18.98 2.23 -15.42
N SER A 49 -19.27 3.46 -15.86
CA SER A 49 -20.64 4.00 -15.84
C SER A 49 -21.60 3.12 -16.64
N ARG A 50 -21.21 2.70 -17.83
CA ARG A 50 -22.02 1.80 -18.68
C ARG A 50 -22.23 0.42 -18.04
N LEU A 51 -21.24 -0.13 -17.35
CA LEU A 51 -21.38 -1.40 -16.64
C LEU A 51 -22.36 -1.29 -15.48
N ILE A 52 -22.33 -0.18 -14.74
CA ILE A 52 -23.27 0.10 -13.64
C ILE A 52 -24.69 0.30 -14.18
N GLU A 53 -24.85 1.08 -15.25
CA GLU A 53 -26.16 1.33 -15.89
C GLU A 53 -26.84 0.03 -16.37
N LYS A 54 -26.08 -0.98 -16.76
CA LYS A 54 -26.65 -2.31 -17.09
C LYS A 54 -27.35 -2.99 -15.91
N GLY A 55 -27.00 -2.60 -14.66
CA GLY A 55 -27.64 -3.08 -13.44
C GLY A 55 -27.54 -4.59 -13.21
N CYS A 56 -26.47 -5.23 -13.69
CA CYS A 56 -26.36 -6.69 -13.65
C CYS A 56 -25.32 -7.22 -12.67
N TYR A 57 -24.57 -6.35 -11.99
CA TYR A 57 -23.55 -6.73 -11.02
C TYR A 57 -23.97 -6.35 -9.60
N ASP A 58 -23.70 -7.26 -8.67
CA ASP A 58 -23.94 -7.06 -7.25
C ASP A 58 -22.77 -6.35 -6.57
N LEU A 59 -21.54 -6.53 -7.12
CA LEU A 59 -20.29 -6.00 -6.60
C LEU A 59 -19.31 -5.65 -7.73
N PHE A 60 -18.56 -4.58 -7.55
CA PHE A 60 -17.37 -4.27 -8.35
C PHE A 60 -16.13 -4.59 -7.54
N PHE A 61 -15.37 -5.60 -7.96
CA PHE A 61 -14.09 -5.95 -7.37
C PHE A 61 -13.02 -5.14 -8.07
N ASN A 62 -12.53 -4.07 -7.41
CA ASN A 62 -11.63 -3.10 -8.04
C ASN A 62 -10.16 -3.40 -7.72
N LEU A 63 -9.38 -3.64 -8.75
CA LEU A 63 -7.91 -3.78 -8.71
C LEU A 63 -7.19 -2.65 -9.44
N CYS A 64 -7.90 -1.58 -9.86
CA CYS A 64 -7.29 -0.43 -10.49
C CYS A 64 -6.59 0.41 -9.42
N ASP A 65 -5.27 0.51 -9.49
CA ASP A 65 -4.39 1.13 -8.49
C ASP A 65 -3.50 2.25 -9.07
N GLY A 66 -3.82 2.73 -10.28
CA GLY A 66 -3.05 3.77 -10.94
C GLY A 66 -2.98 5.07 -10.14
N ALA A 67 -1.76 5.60 -9.97
CA ALA A 67 -1.55 6.90 -9.33
C ALA A 67 -2.08 8.05 -10.21
N ALA A 68 -2.35 9.20 -9.60
CA ALA A 68 -2.95 10.34 -10.30
C ALA A 68 -2.12 10.83 -11.50
N ASP A 69 -0.79 10.71 -11.43
CA ASP A 69 0.18 11.12 -12.46
C ASP A 69 0.52 10.01 -13.48
N GLN A 70 -0.03 8.81 -13.33
CA GLN A 70 0.18 7.68 -14.23
C GLN A 70 -0.93 7.59 -15.29
N ASP A 71 -0.63 7.03 -16.45
CA ASP A 71 -1.63 6.68 -17.48
C ASP A 71 -2.20 5.26 -17.25
N VAL A 72 -2.58 5.01 -16.00
CA VAL A 72 -3.19 3.76 -15.52
C VAL A 72 -4.48 4.10 -14.79
N PRO A 73 -5.59 3.35 -15.02
CA PRO A 73 -6.84 3.54 -14.30
C PRO A 73 -6.66 3.48 -12.78
N GLY A 74 -7.28 4.41 -12.07
CA GLY A 74 -7.10 4.53 -10.62
C GLY A 74 -8.22 5.33 -9.95
N ILE A 75 -7.90 6.51 -9.43
CA ILE A 75 -8.82 7.33 -8.63
C ILE A 75 -10.13 7.64 -9.35
N GLU A 76 -10.12 7.88 -10.66
CA GLU A 76 -11.34 8.19 -11.43
C GLU A 76 -12.31 7.01 -11.49
N VAL A 77 -11.81 5.76 -11.39
CA VAL A 77 -12.64 4.55 -11.27
C VAL A 77 -13.36 4.57 -9.94
N VAL A 78 -12.61 4.81 -8.84
CA VAL A 78 -13.15 4.86 -7.48
C VAL A 78 -14.20 5.96 -7.34
N GLU A 79 -13.91 7.19 -7.78
CA GLU A 79 -14.85 8.31 -7.76
C GLU A 79 -16.14 8.01 -8.55
N THR A 80 -16.02 7.24 -9.65
CA THR A 80 -17.18 6.82 -10.45
C THR A 80 -18.03 5.81 -9.70
N LEU A 81 -17.43 4.81 -9.05
CA LEU A 81 -18.12 3.80 -8.23
C LEU A 81 -18.84 4.45 -7.04
N GLU A 82 -18.17 5.37 -6.34
CA GLU A 82 -18.74 6.14 -5.22
C GLU A 82 -19.93 7.00 -5.68
N ARG A 83 -19.73 7.80 -6.71
CA ARG A 83 -20.77 8.69 -7.25
C ARG A 83 -22.03 7.95 -7.70
N LEU A 84 -21.87 6.73 -8.21
CA LEU A 84 -22.99 5.91 -8.68
C LEU A 84 -23.52 4.95 -7.60
N GLY A 85 -22.98 4.97 -6.37
CA GLY A 85 -23.53 4.34 -5.18
C GLY A 85 -23.54 2.81 -5.22
N VAL A 86 -22.56 2.18 -5.86
CA VAL A 86 -22.45 0.73 -5.95
C VAL A 86 -21.50 0.14 -4.92
N ALA A 87 -21.69 -1.13 -4.54
CA ALA A 87 -20.73 -1.84 -3.69
C ALA A 87 -19.44 -2.09 -4.47
N PHE A 88 -18.28 -1.77 -3.86
CA PHE A 88 -16.98 -2.02 -4.46
C PHE A 88 -15.90 -2.32 -3.41
N THR A 89 -14.91 -3.13 -3.77
CA THR A 89 -13.69 -3.36 -3.01
C THR A 89 -12.61 -2.35 -3.42
N GLY A 90 -11.59 -2.20 -2.59
CA GLY A 90 -10.52 -1.23 -2.77
C GLY A 90 -10.75 0.04 -1.96
N ALA A 91 -9.74 0.91 -1.94
CA ALA A 91 -9.76 2.15 -1.18
C ALA A 91 -10.86 3.10 -1.68
N THR A 92 -11.45 3.87 -0.77
CA THR A 92 -12.30 5.01 -1.10
C THR A 92 -11.46 6.18 -1.60
N SER A 93 -12.07 7.15 -2.27
CA SER A 93 -11.38 8.33 -2.78
C SER A 93 -10.60 9.10 -1.70
N ASN A 94 -11.15 9.17 -0.48
CA ASN A 94 -10.50 9.82 0.66
C ASN A 94 -9.27 9.06 1.19
N TYR A 95 -9.18 7.77 0.96
CA TYR A 95 -8.09 6.91 1.44
C TYR A 95 -7.15 6.48 0.31
N TYR A 96 -7.42 6.83 -0.93
CA TYR A 96 -6.75 6.30 -2.12
C TYR A 96 -5.24 6.60 -2.17
N GLU A 97 -4.86 7.85 -1.96
CA GLU A 97 -3.46 8.32 -2.02
C GLU A 97 -3.15 9.30 -0.87
N PRO A 98 -3.15 8.84 0.39
CA PRO A 98 -2.77 9.71 1.50
C PRO A 98 -1.31 10.16 1.33
N THR A 99 -1.07 11.45 1.53
CA THR A 99 0.28 12.03 1.45
C THR A 99 1.16 11.56 2.61
N ARG A 100 2.47 11.61 2.43
CA ARG A 100 3.42 11.30 3.52
C ARG A 100 3.25 12.22 4.73
N GLU A 101 2.83 13.46 4.54
CA GLU A 101 2.55 14.41 5.63
C GLU A 101 1.30 14.00 6.39
N GLU A 102 0.22 13.61 5.70
CA GLU A 102 -1.01 13.07 6.32
C GLU A 102 -0.73 11.78 7.09
N MET A 103 0.04 10.85 6.53
CA MET A 103 0.45 9.62 7.21
C MET A 103 1.19 9.91 8.50
N LYS A 104 2.17 10.82 8.47
CA LYS A 104 2.93 11.21 9.67
C LYS A 104 2.09 11.96 10.70
N GLU A 105 1.14 12.76 10.25
CA GLU A 105 0.20 13.44 11.14
C GLU A 105 -0.74 12.44 11.82
N ALA A 106 -1.26 11.46 11.08
CA ALA A 106 -2.07 10.37 11.62
C ALA A 106 -1.30 9.58 12.69
N CYS A 107 -0.06 9.18 12.40
CA CYS A 107 0.81 8.53 13.38
C CYS A 107 0.99 9.37 14.65
N ARG A 108 1.27 10.67 14.52
CA ARG A 108 1.47 11.56 15.67
C ARG A 108 0.21 11.71 16.53
N LYS A 109 -0.96 11.84 15.93
CA LYS A 109 -2.25 11.92 16.63
C LYS A 109 -2.54 10.66 17.43
N GLU A 110 -2.19 9.51 16.87
CA GLU A 110 -2.38 8.20 17.51
C GLU A 110 -1.25 7.81 18.48
N GLY A 111 -0.22 8.64 18.64
CA GLY A 111 0.95 8.29 19.45
C GLY A 111 1.77 7.13 18.88
N ILE A 112 1.66 6.87 17.58
CA ILE A 112 2.44 5.87 16.83
C ILE A 112 3.76 6.51 16.39
N ALA A 113 4.87 5.81 16.62
CA ALA A 113 6.16 6.33 16.20
C ALA A 113 6.30 6.30 14.66
N THR A 114 6.84 7.39 14.12
CA THR A 114 7.21 7.53 12.71
C THR A 114 8.53 8.29 12.63
N PRO A 115 9.39 8.07 11.63
CA PRO A 115 10.65 8.79 11.53
C PRO A 115 10.44 10.31 11.51
N ALA A 116 11.25 11.04 12.26
CA ALA A 116 11.29 12.51 12.15
C ALA A 116 11.68 12.88 10.72
N ALA A 117 11.03 13.89 10.16
CA ALA A 117 11.17 14.22 8.75
C ALA A 117 11.08 15.72 8.47
N VAL A 118 11.68 16.12 7.35
CA VAL A 118 11.56 17.44 6.73
C VAL A 118 11.17 17.24 5.26
N LEU A 119 10.10 17.90 4.83
CA LEU A 119 9.79 18.04 3.42
C LEU A 119 10.63 19.20 2.87
N ALA A 120 11.57 18.90 1.98
CA ALA A 120 12.51 19.87 1.40
C ALA A 120 12.11 20.21 -0.04
N ARG A 121 11.97 21.51 -0.33
CA ARG A 121 11.70 22.06 -1.68
C ARG A 121 12.84 22.90 -2.20
N ASN A 122 13.77 23.27 -1.34
CA ASN A 122 14.89 24.15 -1.65
C ASN A 122 16.08 23.84 -0.73
N GLU A 123 17.20 24.53 -0.95
CA GLU A 123 18.44 24.34 -0.19
C GLU A 123 18.31 24.72 1.29
N GLU A 124 17.51 25.74 1.63
CA GLU A 124 17.25 26.14 3.01
C GLU A 124 16.56 25.02 3.81
N ASP A 125 15.59 24.33 3.18
CA ASP A 125 14.93 23.17 3.78
C ASP A 125 15.92 22.00 4.01
N VAL A 126 16.83 21.77 3.05
CA VAL A 126 17.88 20.74 3.19
C VAL A 126 18.82 21.06 4.32
N GLU A 127 19.25 22.33 4.46
CA GLU A 127 20.10 22.76 5.59
C GLU A 127 19.35 22.65 6.91
N ARG A 128 18.08 22.99 6.95
CA ARG A 128 17.23 22.79 8.13
C ARG A 128 17.18 21.31 8.52
N ALA A 129 16.97 20.41 7.56
CA ALA A 129 17.01 18.96 7.80
C ALA A 129 18.35 18.51 8.37
N ALA A 130 19.46 18.98 7.78
CA ALA A 130 20.82 18.69 8.26
C ALA A 130 21.13 19.20 9.67
N GLY A 131 20.40 20.23 10.12
CA GLY A 131 20.55 20.82 11.45
C GLY A 131 19.62 20.27 12.52
N THR A 132 18.50 19.65 12.13
CA THR A 132 17.45 19.20 13.06
C THR A 132 17.29 17.69 13.14
N LEU A 133 17.66 16.94 12.07
CA LEU A 133 17.52 15.49 12.02
C LEU A 133 18.86 14.78 12.35
N ARG A 134 18.76 13.55 12.86
CA ARG A 134 19.93 12.73 13.21
C ARG A 134 20.35 11.85 12.04
N PHE A 135 21.61 11.92 11.66
CA PHE A 135 22.18 11.00 10.67
C PHE A 135 22.31 9.56 11.23
N PRO A 136 22.20 8.53 10.34
CA PRO A 136 22.03 8.62 8.90
C PRO A 136 20.60 9.09 8.54
N LEU A 137 20.47 9.79 7.39
CA LEU A 137 19.21 10.24 6.87
C LEU A 137 18.81 9.44 5.63
N PHE A 138 17.53 9.39 5.35
CA PHE A 138 16.97 8.74 4.18
C PHE A 138 16.27 9.78 3.30
N VAL A 139 16.68 9.87 2.04
CA VAL A 139 16.17 10.85 1.08
C VAL A 139 15.39 10.13 0.00
N LYS A 140 14.11 10.45 -0.13
CA LYS A 140 13.21 9.80 -1.08
C LYS A 140 12.26 10.79 -1.77
N HIS A 141 11.58 10.32 -2.79
CA HIS A 141 10.47 11.04 -3.40
C HIS A 141 9.44 11.41 -2.32
N HIS A 142 8.89 12.60 -2.39
CA HIS A 142 8.03 13.14 -1.32
C HIS A 142 6.68 12.43 -1.22
N ASN A 143 6.15 11.86 -2.31
CA ASN A 143 4.82 11.25 -2.32
C ASN A 143 4.65 10.12 -3.36
N SER A 144 5.70 9.33 -3.65
CA SER A 144 5.57 8.18 -4.57
C SER A 144 5.39 6.85 -3.85
N TYR A 145 4.85 5.91 -4.58
CA TYR A 145 4.78 4.49 -4.24
C TYR A 145 5.84 3.69 -5.02
N ALA A 146 5.90 2.38 -4.81
CA ALA A 146 6.72 1.44 -5.58
C ALA A 146 8.24 1.69 -5.58
N SER A 147 8.80 2.37 -4.56
CA SER A 147 10.25 2.61 -4.41
C SER A 147 10.89 3.45 -5.53
N VAL A 148 10.12 4.34 -6.18
CA VAL A 148 10.60 5.20 -7.27
C VAL A 148 11.86 5.96 -6.86
N ASP A 149 12.94 5.85 -7.67
CA ASP A 149 14.27 6.44 -7.46
C ASP A 149 14.95 6.08 -6.11
N LEU A 150 14.48 5.05 -5.40
CA LEU A 150 15.19 4.53 -4.23
C LEU A 150 16.40 3.73 -4.67
N SER A 151 17.58 4.13 -4.19
CA SER A 151 18.85 3.46 -4.44
C SER A 151 19.66 3.39 -3.15
N ARG A 152 20.79 2.69 -3.18
CA ARG A 152 21.74 2.68 -2.05
C ARG A 152 22.15 4.09 -1.60
N ASN A 153 22.17 5.06 -2.54
CA ASN A 153 22.46 6.47 -2.25
C ASN A 153 21.32 7.21 -1.54
N SER A 154 20.14 6.61 -1.40
CA SER A 154 19.02 7.21 -0.64
C SER A 154 19.32 7.30 0.85
N ARG A 155 20.18 6.41 1.40
CA ARG A 155 20.72 6.51 2.76
C ARG A 155 21.99 7.34 2.74
N VAL A 156 21.98 8.46 3.45
CA VAL A 156 23.10 9.42 3.48
C VAL A 156 23.66 9.59 4.90
N HIS A 157 24.99 9.68 4.99
CA HIS A 157 25.70 9.72 6.27
C HIS A 157 26.39 11.08 6.54
N SER A 158 26.27 12.03 5.60
CA SER A 158 26.93 13.33 5.69
C SER A 158 26.10 14.45 5.05
N ARG A 159 26.38 15.69 5.46
CA ARG A 159 25.74 16.87 4.85
C ARG A 159 25.97 16.94 3.35
N ALA A 160 27.18 16.64 2.87
CA ALA A 160 27.46 16.65 1.44
C ALA A 160 26.62 15.61 0.65
N GLY A 161 26.53 14.37 1.20
CA GLY A 161 25.67 13.34 0.62
C GLY A 161 24.19 13.73 0.66
N LEU A 162 23.74 14.36 1.74
CA LEU A 162 22.37 14.87 1.85
C LEU A 162 22.07 15.92 0.78
N GLN A 163 22.93 16.92 0.63
CA GLN A 163 22.76 17.96 -0.39
C GLN A 163 22.70 17.36 -1.79
N GLN A 164 23.63 16.48 -2.14
CA GLN A 164 23.66 15.82 -3.45
C GLN A 164 22.38 15.03 -3.74
N GLN A 165 21.97 14.18 -2.81
CA GLN A 165 20.80 13.33 -3.01
C GLN A 165 19.49 14.15 -3.00
N ALA A 166 19.34 15.10 -2.09
CA ALA A 166 18.18 15.97 -2.01
C ALA A 166 18.06 16.82 -3.28
N GLN A 167 19.14 17.41 -3.78
CA GLN A 167 19.17 18.16 -5.02
C GLN A 167 18.71 17.31 -6.22
N LYS A 168 19.18 16.06 -6.31
CA LYS A 168 18.74 15.12 -7.36
C LYS A 168 17.23 14.95 -7.35
N ILE A 169 16.65 14.65 -6.18
CA ILE A 169 15.21 14.39 -6.05
C ILE A 169 14.39 15.66 -6.26
N ILE A 170 14.77 16.78 -5.64
CA ILE A 170 14.07 18.07 -5.79
C ILE A 170 14.06 18.53 -7.26
N SER A 171 15.20 18.41 -7.96
CA SER A 171 15.29 18.82 -9.37
C SER A 171 14.38 18.01 -10.28
N ARG A 172 14.13 16.74 -9.94
CA ARG A 172 13.31 15.84 -10.74
C ARG A 172 11.80 15.91 -10.39
N TYR A 173 11.49 16.08 -9.11
CA TYR A 173 10.13 15.92 -8.58
C TYR A 173 9.59 17.16 -7.83
N GLY A 174 10.37 18.25 -7.76
CA GLY A 174 9.97 19.48 -7.09
C GLY A 174 10.11 19.47 -5.59
N ALA A 175 10.18 18.30 -4.94
CA ALA A 175 10.40 18.16 -3.50
C ALA A 175 11.03 16.81 -3.15
N ALA A 176 11.72 16.75 -2.00
CA ALA A 176 12.25 15.52 -1.41
C ALA A 176 11.76 15.37 0.02
N LEU A 177 11.41 14.16 0.43
CA LEU A 177 11.20 13.82 1.84
C LEU A 177 12.55 13.34 2.41
N ILE A 178 13.00 14.03 3.47
CA ILE A 178 14.23 13.70 4.20
C ILE A 178 13.80 13.19 5.57
N GLU A 179 14.14 11.94 5.91
CA GLU A 179 13.76 11.28 7.16
C GLU A 179 14.99 10.79 7.93
N GLU A 180 14.87 10.69 9.26
CA GLU A 180 15.84 9.90 10.03
C GLU A 180 15.75 8.43 9.59
N TYR A 181 16.88 7.81 9.26
CA TYR A 181 16.89 6.40 8.92
C TYR A 181 16.81 5.56 10.20
N ILE A 182 15.83 4.73 10.32
CA ILE A 182 15.65 3.83 11.47
C ILE A 182 16.46 2.55 11.20
N GLU A 183 17.54 2.37 11.95
CA GLU A 183 18.33 1.14 11.90
C GLU A 183 17.60 0.02 12.62
N GLY A 184 17.57 -1.17 12.02
CA GLY A 184 16.93 -2.33 12.60
C GLY A 184 16.25 -3.22 11.55
N ILE A 185 15.21 -3.94 11.94
CA ILE A 185 14.49 -4.85 11.06
C ILE A 185 13.37 -4.14 10.31
N GLU A 186 13.07 -4.63 9.12
CA GLU A 186 11.94 -4.16 8.32
C GLU A 186 10.81 -5.18 8.36
N CYS A 187 9.60 -4.70 8.64
CA CYS A 187 8.39 -5.50 8.74
C CYS A 187 7.30 -4.94 7.82
N THR A 188 6.36 -5.80 7.46
CA THR A 188 5.14 -5.42 6.77
C THR A 188 3.93 -5.98 7.49
N VAL A 189 2.82 -5.23 7.51
CA VAL A 189 1.56 -5.62 8.15
C VAL A 189 0.42 -5.30 7.21
N LEU A 190 -0.34 -6.32 6.83
CA LEU A 190 -1.58 -6.13 6.08
C LEU A 190 -2.73 -5.86 7.05
N VAL A 191 -3.54 -4.86 6.74
CA VAL A 191 -4.74 -4.48 7.50
C VAL A 191 -5.93 -4.47 6.56
N ALA A 192 -7.08 -4.96 7.02
CA ALA A 192 -8.33 -4.92 6.28
C ALA A 192 -9.48 -4.40 7.14
N GLU A 193 -10.41 -3.70 6.51
CA GLU A 193 -11.63 -3.21 7.13
C GLU A 193 -12.44 -4.36 7.74
N ASN A 194 -12.92 -4.16 8.97
CA ASN A 194 -13.85 -5.07 9.60
C ASN A 194 -15.29 -4.62 9.27
N PRO A 195 -16.08 -5.44 8.56
CA PRO A 195 -17.43 -5.07 8.19
C PRO A 195 -18.37 -4.85 9.38
N GLU A 196 -18.11 -5.53 10.52
CA GLU A 196 -18.93 -5.47 11.73
C GLU A 196 -18.54 -4.28 12.63
N ASP A 197 -17.26 -3.86 12.60
CA ASP A 197 -16.75 -2.77 13.45
C ASP A 197 -15.57 -2.05 12.73
N PRO A 198 -15.83 -1.00 11.96
CA PRO A 198 -14.78 -0.26 11.23
C PRO A 198 -13.69 0.34 12.11
N GLU A 199 -13.99 0.61 13.40
CA GLU A 199 -13.02 1.11 14.37
C GLU A 199 -12.05 0.01 14.85
N ARG A 200 -12.31 -1.26 14.53
CA ARG A 200 -11.48 -2.42 14.87
C ARG A 200 -11.14 -3.25 13.64
N PRO A 201 -10.30 -2.72 12.75
CA PRO A 201 -9.88 -3.44 11.55
C PRO A 201 -9.16 -4.74 11.92
N VAL A 202 -9.10 -5.65 10.97
CA VAL A 202 -8.36 -6.90 11.11
C VAL A 202 -6.94 -6.70 10.63
N SER A 203 -5.96 -6.85 11.51
CA SER A 203 -4.54 -6.84 11.16
C SER A 203 -4.02 -8.27 11.09
N TYR A 204 -3.45 -8.64 9.94
CA TYR A 204 -2.89 -9.97 9.68
C TYR A 204 -1.52 -10.15 10.33
N LEU A 205 -0.98 -11.36 10.27
CA LEU A 205 0.29 -11.66 10.90
C LEU A 205 1.41 -10.82 10.26
N PRO A 206 2.19 -10.05 11.06
CA PRO A 206 3.29 -9.27 10.54
C PRO A 206 4.41 -10.15 9.99
N MET A 207 4.95 -9.77 8.83
CA MET A 207 6.10 -10.43 8.23
C MET A 207 7.35 -9.56 8.39
N GLN A 208 8.46 -10.19 8.71
CA GLN A 208 9.78 -9.57 8.78
C GLN A 208 10.60 -9.94 7.54
N TYR A 209 11.37 -8.99 7.02
CA TYR A 209 12.31 -9.24 5.91
C TYR A 209 13.70 -9.49 6.42
N ARG A 210 14.40 -10.39 5.72
CA ARG A 210 15.84 -10.59 5.84
C ARG A 210 16.48 -10.21 4.53
N PHE A 211 17.33 -9.20 4.59
CA PHE A 211 18.06 -8.71 3.44
C PHE A 211 19.30 -9.57 3.16
N PRO A 212 19.72 -9.74 1.89
CA PRO A 212 20.98 -10.36 1.55
C PRO A 212 22.15 -9.52 2.09
N ASN A 213 23.34 -10.13 2.17
CA ASN A 213 24.54 -9.49 2.71
C ASN A 213 24.84 -8.17 2.00
N GLY A 214 24.97 -7.10 2.79
CA GLY A 214 25.29 -5.74 2.33
C GLY A 214 24.06 -4.88 1.99
N GLU A 215 22.85 -5.44 2.05
CA GLU A 215 21.61 -4.68 1.89
C GLU A 215 20.90 -4.48 3.22
N GLU A 216 20.25 -3.33 3.39
CA GLU A 216 19.60 -2.96 4.65
C GLU A 216 18.17 -2.44 4.48
N PHE A 217 17.71 -2.23 3.23
CA PHE A 217 16.36 -1.78 2.91
C PHE A 217 16.00 -2.16 1.47
N LYS A 218 14.70 -2.15 1.16
CA LYS A 218 14.18 -2.41 -0.19
C LYS A 218 14.40 -1.21 -1.09
N HIS A 219 15.43 -1.23 -1.90
CA HIS A 219 15.63 -0.30 -3.01
C HIS A 219 15.07 -0.89 -4.32
N GLU A 220 15.04 -0.07 -5.38
CA GLU A 220 14.45 -0.44 -6.67
C GLU A 220 15.02 -1.74 -7.25
N ASP A 221 16.36 -1.86 -7.30
CA ASP A 221 17.01 -3.07 -7.83
C ASP A 221 16.64 -4.32 -7.01
N LEU A 222 16.64 -4.24 -5.67
CA LEU A 222 16.31 -5.35 -4.79
C LEU A 222 14.83 -5.74 -4.88
N LYS A 223 13.97 -4.80 -5.21
CA LYS A 223 12.53 -5.02 -5.30
C LYS A 223 12.12 -5.64 -6.64
N TRP A 224 12.82 -5.31 -7.73
CA TRP A 224 12.38 -5.64 -9.08
C TRP A 224 13.36 -6.51 -9.87
N VAL A 225 14.65 -6.59 -9.46
CA VAL A 225 15.70 -7.32 -10.19
C VAL A 225 16.23 -8.50 -9.36
N ASP A 226 16.55 -8.27 -8.07
CA ASP A 226 17.17 -9.27 -7.19
C ASP A 226 16.18 -9.78 -6.13
N TYR A 227 14.89 -9.83 -6.44
CA TYR A 227 13.81 -10.17 -5.52
C TYR A 227 14.00 -11.54 -4.82
N ASP A 228 14.50 -12.54 -5.52
CA ASP A 228 14.77 -13.89 -5.00
C ASP A 228 15.80 -13.91 -3.85
N ALA A 229 16.60 -12.86 -3.72
CA ALA A 229 17.56 -12.74 -2.63
C ALA A 229 16.92 -12.27 -1.31
N LEU A 230 15.70 -11.73 -1.37
CA LEU A 230 14.94 -11.26 -0.21
C LEU A 230 14.15 -12.42 0.40
N SER A 231 14.38 -12.74 1.65
CA SER A 231 13.56 -13.72 2.37
C SER A 231 12.65 -13.05 3.40
N SER A 232 11.49 -13.64 3.64
CA SER A 232 10.52 -13.18 4.62
C SER A 232 10.09 -14.31 5.54
N PHE A 233 9.77 -13.97 6.77
CA PHE A 233 9.25 -14.91 7.78
C PHE A 233 8.36 -14.16 8.79
N PRO A 234 7.44 -14.86 9.47
CA PRO A 234 6.61 -14.25 10.50
C PRO A 234 7.44 -13.59 11.60
N VAL A 235 6.96 -12.48 12.15
CA VAL A 235 7.54 -11.90 13.37
C VAL A 235 7.36 -12.87 14.51
N GLU A 236 8.48 -13.41 15.04
CA GLU A 236 8.46 -14.50 16.04
C GLU A 236 8.15 -14.00 17.45
N ASP A 237 8.53 -12.76 17.79
CA ASP A 237 8.22 -12.17 19.11
C ASP A 237 6.72 -11.80 19.17
N PRO A 238 5.92 -12.47 20.00
CA PRO A 238 4.49 -12.22 20.08
C PRO A 238 4.16 -10.82 20.59
N VAL A 239 4.98 -10.25 21.46
CA VAL A 239 4.76 -8.88 21.99
C VAL A 239 4.94 -7.86 20.88
N LEU A 240 5.98 -8.02 20.06
CA LEU A 240 6.21 -7.17 18.90
C LEU A 240 5.12 -7.38 17.84
N ALA A 241 4.74 -8.62 17.56
CA ALA A 241 3.71 -8.94 16.58
C ALA A 241 2.36 -8.31 16.96
N ASP A 242 1.95 -8.43 18.21
CA ASP A 242 0.69 -7.84 18.71
C ASP A 242 0.74 -6.30 18.65
N ARG A 243 1.86 -5.69 19.04
CA ARG A 243 2.06 -4.24 18.94
C ARG A 243 1.99 -3.74 17.50
N LEU A 244 2.66 -4.42 16.56
CA LEU A 244 2.62 -4.10 15.13
C LEU A 244 1.20 -4.15 14.59
N ARG A 245 0.43 -5.18 14.96
CA ARG A 245 -0.97 -5.34 14.54
C ARG A 245 -1.87 -4.24 15.09
N GLU A 246 -1.73 -3.94 16.39
CA GLU A 246 -2.53 -2.89 17.06
C GLU A 246 -2.23 -1.52 16.44
N GLU A 247 -0.95 -1.13 16.34
CA GLU A 247 -0.55 0.17 15.81
C GLU A 247 -0.92 0.30 14.31
N ALA A 248 -0.79 -0.77 13.51
CA ALA A 248 -1.20 -0.78 12.11
C ALA A 248 -2.72 -0.57 11.96
N GLY A 249 -3.52 -1.22 12.81
CA GLY A 249 -4.97 -1.03 12.84
C GLY A 249 -5.37 0.41 13.16
N ARG A 250 -4.78 1.02 14.20
CA ARG A 250 -5.04 2.42 14.56
C ARG A 250 -4.59 3.39 13.47
N PHE A 251 -3.44 3.13 12.85
CA PHE A 251 -2.95 3.93 11.73
C PHE A 251 -3.90 3.89 10.53
N PHE A 252 -4.41 2.70 10.19
CA PHE A 252 -5.42 2.51 9.15
C PHE A 252 -6.69 3.32 9.43
N VAL A 253 -7.24 3.21 10.64
CA VAL A 253 -8.45 3.96 11.06
C VAL A 253 -8.21 5.47 11.04
N ALA A 254 -7.07 5.95 11.54
CA ALA A 254 -6.73 7.37 11.60
C ALA A 254 -6.64 8.04 10.21
N LEU A 255 -6.41 7.25 9.16
CA LEU A 255 -6.41 7.71 7.76
C LEU A 255 -7.76 7.53 7.06
N GLY A 256 -8.81 7.13 7.77
CA GLY A 256 -10.10 6.80 7.16
C GLY A 256 -10.02 5.54 6.28
N GLY A 257 -9.23 4.57 6.72
CA GLY A 257 -8.95 3.35 5.97
C GLY A 257 -10.21 2.61 5.54
N ALA A 258 -10.22 2.17 4.29
CA ALA A 258 -11.32 1.43 3.68
C ALA A 258 -10.74 0.25 2.90
N SER A 259 -11.49 -0.85 2.87
CA SER A 259 -11.11 -2.12 2.25
C SER A 259 -9.84 -2.70 2.88
N PHE A 260 -8.65 -2.31 2.44
CA PHE A 260 -7.38 -2.78 2.99
C PHE A 260 -6.23 -1.81 2.75
N GLY A 261 -5.11 -2.06 3.41
CA GLY A 261 -3.85 -1.38 3.18
C GLY A 261 -2.69 -2.15 3.80
N ARG A 262 -1.49 -1.95 3.30
CA ARG A 262 -0.28 -2.58 3.81
C ARG A 262 0.64 -1.52 4.41
N CYS A 263 0.95 -1.69 5.69
CA CYS A 263 1.91 -0.86 6.40
C CYS A 263 3.33 -1.38 6.19
N ASP A 264 4.26 -0.48 5.92
CA ASP A 264 5.69 -0.74 5.93
C ASP A 264 6.30 -0.10 7.19
N VAL A 265 7.03 -0.89 7.97
CA VAL A 265 7.46 -0.53 9.34
C VAL A 265 8.92 -0.89 9.55
N ARG A 266 9.68 -0.04 10.22
CA ARG A 266 11.00 -0.39 10.73
C ARG A 266 10.97 -0.47 12.24
N VAL A 267 11.61 -1.50 12.80
CA VAL A 267 11.69 -1.70 14.25
C VAL A 267 13.15 -1.50 14.66
N ASP A 268 13.39 -0.56 15.55
CA ASP A 268 14.74 -0.26 16.03
C ASP A 268 15.29 -1.34 16.99
N ALA A 269 16.55 -1.21 17.38
CA ALA A 269 17.21 -2.14 18.30
C ALA A 269 16.57 -2.18 19.70
N GLY A 270 15.77 -1.17 20.06
CA GLY A 270 15.00 -1.11 21.29
C GLY A 270 13.61 -1.79 21.19
N GLY A 271 13.25 -2.34 20.02
CA GLY A 271 11.96 -2.95 19.77
C GLY A 271 10.82 -1.92 19.53
N THR A 272 11.16 -0.67 19.17
CA THR A 272 10.17 0.34 18.86
C THR A 272 9.82 0.31 17.37
N PRO A 273 8.55 0.06 16.99
CA PRO A 273 8.10 0.17 15.60
C PRO A 273 8.01 1.64 15.17
N PHE A 274 8.51 1.93 13.99
CA PHE A 274 8.38 3.22 13.30
C PHE A 274 7.64 3.00 11.98
N PHE A 275 6.43 3.49 11.89
CA PHE A 275 5.62 3.37 10.68
C PHE A 275 6.12 4.34 9.61
N LEU A 276 6.48 3.79 8.46
CA LEU A 276 7.01 4.55 7.33
C LEU A 276 5.88 5.06 6.45
N GLU A 277 4.95 4.16 6.13
CA GLU A 277 3.84 4.40 5.23
C GLU A 277 2.76 3.32 5.35
N ILE A 278 1.59 3.62 4.82
CA ILE A 278 0.58 2.64 4.46
C ILE A 278 0.29 2.77 2.97
N ASN A 279 0.15 1.63 2.30
CA ASN A 279 -0.13 1.55 0.87
C ASN A 279 -1.56 1.07 0.69
N PRO A 280 -2.55 1.95 0.44
CA PRO A 280 -3.88 1.56 0.00
C PRO A 280 -3.80 0.83 -1.34
N ASN A 281 -4.70 -0.12 -1.57
CA ASN A 281 -4.70 -0.92 -2.81
C ASN A 281 -3.33 -1.54 -3.16
N CYS A 282 -2.53 -1.91 -2.13
CA CYS A 282 -1.27 -2.62 -2.37
C CYS A 282 -1.55 -3.89 -3.18
N GLY A 283 -0.61 -4.28 -4.04
CA GLY A 283 -0.71 -5.51 -4.80
C GLY A 283 -0.93 -6.73 -3.90
N VAL A 284 -1.94 -7.52 -4.24
CA VAL A 284 -2.36 -8.76 -3.58
C VAL A 284 -2.94 -9.72 -4.63
N TYR A 285 -3.00 -11.00 -4.33
CA TYR A 285 -3.42 -12.07 -5.26
C TYR A 285 -2.41 -12.38 -6.36
N TYR A 286 -1.14 -12.15 -6.10
CA TYR A 286 -0.05 -12.61 -6.96
C TYR A 286 0.01 -14.15 -7.00
N PRO A 287 0.61 -14.72 -8.05
CA PRO A 287 0.80 -16.17 -8.11
C PRO A 287 1.53 -16.70 -6.86
N PRO A 288 1.13 -17.87 -6.34
CA PRO A 288 1.79 -18.46 -5.15
C PRO A 288 3.29 -18.72 -5.32
N THR A 289 3.76 -18.80 -6.56
CA THR A 289 5.18 -18.95 -6.90
C THR A 289 5.97 -17.67 -6.77
N ASP A 290 5.27 -16.51 -6.73
CA ASP A 290 5.88 -15.19 -6.65
C ASP A 290 4.97 -14.22 -5.87
N PRO A 291 4.79 -14.46 -4.56
CA PRO A 291 3.84 -13.73 -3.74
C PRO A 291 4.33 -12.31 -3.45
N GLY A 292 3.42 -11.33 -3.52
CA GLY A 292 3.67 -9.98 -3.05
C GLY A 292 3.70 -9.89 -1.51
N SER A 293 4.10 -8.73 -1.00
CA SER A 293 4.22 -8.51 0.46
C SER A 293 2.92 -8.71 1.23
N ALA A 294 1.76 -8.39 0.63
CA ALA A 294 0.45 -8.63 1.23
C ALA A 294 0.12 -10.13 1.24
N ASP A 295 0.45 -10.85 0.16
CA ASP A 295 0.22 -12.29 0.06
C ASP A 295 1.02 -13.06 1.11
N LEU A 296 2.25 -12.62 1.43
CA LEU A 296 3.05 -13.22 2.49
C LEU A 296 2.35 -13.17 3.86
N CYS A 297 1.67 -12.08 4.19
CA CYS A 297 0.87 -11.99 5.41
C CYS A 297 -0.31 -12.96 5.38
N LEU A 298 -1.00 -13.07 4.24
CA LEU A 298 -2.17 -13.95 4.07
C LEU A 298 -1.81 -15.43 4.06
N MET A 299 -0.68 -15.80 3.47
CA MET A 299 -0.20 -17.20 3.43
C MET A 299 0.09 -17.77 4.82
N GLN A 300 0.33 -16.92 5.81
CA GLN A 300 0.58 -17.31 7.21
C GLN A 300 -0.69 -17.21 8.09
N ASP A 301 -1.78 -16.65 7.58
CA ASP A 301 -3.04 -16.52 8.31
C ASP A 301 -3.93 -17.76 8.08
N PRO A 302 -4.58 -18.31 9.14
CA PRO A 302 -5.47 -19.47 8.99
C PRO A 302 -6.65 -19.24 8.02
N ALA A 303 -7.16 -18.01 7.91
CA ALA A 303 -8.24 -17.67 6.98
C ALA A 303 -7.72 -17.45 5.54
N GLY A 304 -6.44 -17.11 5.40
CA GLY A 304 -5.75 -16.95 4.13
C GLY A 304 -6.41 -15.96 3.18
N HIS A 305 -6.09 -16.10 1.91
CA HIS A 305 -6.67 -15.28 0.85
C HIS A 305 -8.20 -15.42 0.74
N GLU A 306 -8.74 -16.62 0.98
CA GLU A 306 -10.20 -16.83 0.92
C GLU A 306 -10.92 -16.01 1.99
N GLY A 307 -10.47 -16.09 3.25
CA GLY A 307 -11.05 -15.32 4.35
C GLY A 307 -10.91 -13.82 4.13
N PHE A 308 -9.76 -13.37 3.66
CA PHE A 308 -9.51 -11.98 3.29
C PHE A 308 -10.47 -11.50 2.19
N THR A 309 -10.59 -12.24 1.09
CA THR A 309 -11.48 -11.90 -0.04
C THR A 309 -12.93 -11.78 0.42
N ARG A 310 -13.42 -12.74 1.20
CA ARG A 310 -14.77 -12.72 1.77
C ARG A 310 -14.99 -11.53 2.70
N GLN A 311 -13.98 -11.16 3.47
CA GLN A 311 -14.01 -9.98 4.34
C GLN A 311 -14.13 -8.69 3.52
N LEU A 312 -13.33 -8.51 2.46
CA LEU A 312 -13.42 -7.35 1.58
C LEU A 312 -14.80 -7.20 0.93
N VAL A 313 -15.37 -8.31 0.48
CA VAL A 313 -16.73 -8.33 -0.10
C VAL A 313 -17.78 -7.88 0.91
N ARG A 314 -17.75 -8.44 2.15
CA ARG A 314 -18.66 -8.03 3.22
C ARG A 314 -18.49 -6.56 3.60
N ALA A 315 -17.24 -6.08 3.68
CA ALA A 315 -16.94 -4.69 3.98
C ALA A 315 -17.47 -3.74 2.88
N ALA A 316 -17.36 -4.13 1.60
CA ALA A 316 -17.90 -3.36 0.48
C ALA A 316 -19.41 -3.16 0.59
N PHE A 317 -20.19 -4.21 0.87
CA PHE A 317 -21.62 -4.10 1.10
C PHE A 317 -21.96 -3.29 2.35
N ALA A 318 -21.27 -3.53 3.45
CA ALA A 318 -21.49 -2.76 4.68
C ALA A 318 -21.19 -1.26 4.51
N ARG A 319 -20.20 -0.89 3.69
CA ARG A 319 -19.94 0.52 3.34
C ARG A 319 -21.07 1.11 2.51
N GLN A 320 -21.56 0.37 1.51
CA GLN A 320 -22.69 0.80 0.66
C GLN A 320 -23.92 1.09 1.51
N GLU A 321 -24.31 0.18 2.40
CA GLU A 321 -25.47 0.35 3.30
C GLU A 321 -25.31 1.58 4.24
N ARG A 322 -24.12 1.83 4.76
CA ARG A 322 -23.84 3.01 5.60
C ARG A 322 -23.89 4.32 4.82
N SER A 323 -23.47 4.31 3.57
CA SER A 323 -23.46 5.50 2.71
C SER A 323 -24.84 5.89 2.19
N TRP A 324 -25.76 4.91 2.10
CA TRP A 324 -27.13 5.07 1.58
C TRP A 324 -28.11 4.38 2.54
N PRO A 325 -28.34 4.94 3.76
CA PRO A 325 -29.44 4.44 4.58
C PRO A 325 -30.75 4.62 3.84
N GLU A 326 -31.61 3.58 3.83
CA GLU A 326 -32.95 3.59 3.21
C GLU A 326 -33.82 4.78 3.64
#